data_b216f098de8e314881aa9bc8f17ba2a6
#
_entry.id   b216f098de8e314881aa9bc8f17ba2a6
#
_cell.length_a   1.000
_cell.length_b   1.000
_cell.length_c   1.000
_cell.angle_alpha   90.00
_cell.angle_beta   90.00
_cell.angle_gamma   90.00
#
_symmetry.space_group_name_H-M   'P 1'
#
loop_
_entity.id
_entity.type
_entity.pdbx_description
1 polymer ?
#
loop_
_entity_poly.entity_id
_entity_poly.type
_entity_poly.pdbx_seq_one_letter_code
_entity_poly.pdbx_strand_id
1 'polypeptide(L)'
;MQQTYGLERMGLINPQVVYRNMSPAWLTEQALLNQEGVLSDTGALVVRTGKYTGRAPDDKFIVDTPSIHDYIAWNNINRPISKEKFNALKSKMLAYFQNRPIYLFDGFAGADEQCRKKFRVVNELASECLFIRNLLIRPTAEELAQYGEPDFTILVAPGFQCNPQIDGTHSQAAILVDYESRTVLIAGTRYAGEIKKSVFSVMNYFLPNEGVLPMHCSANMDPVTKETAIFFGLSGTGKTTLSADPNRKLIGDDEHGWSSRGIFNFEGGCYAKCINLNPEKEPYIYNAIKAGTLVENVVLDEDTRHPNYFDSKITENTRAGYPIDYIPNAAQPGKGGIPTVIIFLTADSFGVLPPISRLSKEAAMYHFVTGFTSKVAGTEQGITEPIPTFSTLFGEPFMPLAPDIYAGMLGERIEKYNTKVYLVNTGWTGGPYGIGSRMDLKYTRAMITAALNGCLDDVPYRHDLRFNVDIPQTCPGVPNQILNPRATWDNKKSYDIMAKKVAAMFYENFKTKYPDMPEEIIEAGPRV
;
A
#
# COMPACT_ATOMS: atom_id res chain seq x y z
N MET A 1 38.54 2.58 17.22
CA MET A 1 37.93 1.88 16.08
C MET A 1 36.56 2.49 15.83
N GLN A 2 36.27 2.80 14.60
CA GLN A 2 34.96 3.33 14.24
C GLN A 2 33.89 2.24 14.45
N GLN A 3 32.76 2.59 15.05
CA GLN A 3 31.72 1.61 15.33
C GLN A 3 30.99 1.27 14.04
N THR A 4 31.07 0.01 13.59
CA THR A 4 30.52 -0.46 12.30
C THR A 4 29.12 -1.06 12.42
N TYR A 5 28.64 -1.27 13.64
CA TYR A 5 27.31 -1.81 13.95
C TYR A 5 26.98 -3.17 13.29
N GLY A 6 28.02 -3.97 12.97
CA GLY A 6 27.88 -5.29 12.34
C GLY A 6 27.85 -5.26 10.81
N LEU A 7 28.08 -4.10 10.17
CA LEU A 7 28.15 -3.99 8.70
C LEU A 7 29.30 -4.79 8.10
N GLU A 8 30.39 -5.01 8.85
CA GLU A 8 31.52 -5.83 8.44
C GLU A 8 31.13 -7.29 8.14
N ARG A 9 30.11 -7.83 8.83
CA ARG A 9 29.64 -9.20 8.62
C ARG A 9 29.02 -9.40 7.24
N MET A 10 28.47 -8.34 6.66
CA MET A 10 27.93 -8.38 5.30
C MET A 10 28.95 -8.00 4.23
N GLY A 11 30.19 -7.63 4.61
CA GLY A 11 31.26 -7.26 3.68
C GLY A 11 31.48 -5.75 3.53
N LEU A 12 30.79 -4.91 4.29
CA LEU A 12 31.01 -3.46 4.33
C LEU A 12 32.04 -3.13 5.42
N ILE A 13 33.32 -3.19 5.04
CA ILE A 13 34.46 -3.21 5.99
C ILE A 13 34.98 -1.79 6.26
N ASN A 14 35.04 -0.93 5.24
CA ASN A 14 35.66 0.38 5.29
C ASN A 14 34.68 1.52 4.90
N PRO A 15 33.54 1.72 5.60
CA PRO A 15 32.77 2.94 5.39
C PRO A 15 33.57 4.16 5.85
N GLN A 16 33.40 5.31 5.21
CA GLN A 16 34.04 6.54 5.65
C GLN A 16 33.57 6.92 7.06
N VAL A 17 32.27 6.82 7.30
CA VAL A 17 31.58 7.05 8.58
C VAL A 17 30.22 6.36 8.54
N VAL A 18 29.71 5.92 9.69
CA VAL A 18 28.36 5.37 9.84
C VAL A 18 27.53 6.24 10.78
N TYR A 19 26.50 6.86 10.24
CA TYR A 19 25.53 7.66 10.98
C TYR A 19 24.29 6.82 11.27
N ARG A 20 24.14 6.33 12.52
CA ARG A 20 23.07 5.41 12.90
C ARG A 20 21.92 6.12 13.60
N ASN A 21 20.69 5.94 13.11
CA ASN A 21 19.43 6.41 13.71
C ASN A 21 19.44 7.92 14.08
N MET A 22 20.02 8.73 13.22
CA MET A 22 20.13 10.17 13.45
C MET A 22 18.75 10.86 13.48
N SER A 23 18.66 12.01 14.12
CA SER A 23 17.41 12.78 14.22
C SER A 23 16.94 13.32 12.86
N PRO A 24 15.64 13.63 12.68
CA PRO A 24 15.14 14.22 11.44
C PRO A 24 15.82 15.54 11.09
N ALA A 25 16.08 16.40 12.09
CA ALA A 25 16.76 17.67 11.87
C ALA A 25 18.19 17.47 11.34
N TRP A 26 18.93 16.54 11.94
CA TRP A 26 20.30 16.22 11.52
C TRP A 26 20.32 15.62 10.10
N LEU A 27 19.41 14.68 9.79
CA LEU A 27 19.31 14.08 8.44
C LEU A 27 18.92 15.13 7.39
N THR A 28 18.02 16.05 7.72
CA THR A 28 17.65 17.17 6.85
C THR A 28 18.84 18.09 6.57
N GLU A 29 19.60 18.44 7.61
CA GLU A 29 20.83 19.26 7.47
C GLU A 29 21.85 18.57 6.56
N GLN A 30 22.11 17.27 6.78
CA GLN A 30 23.01 16.51 5.91
C GLN A 30 22.52 16.45 4.47
N ALA A 31 21.21 16.21 4.23
CA ALA A 31 20.64 16.19 2.90
C ALA A 31 20.82 17.55 2.18
N LEU A 32 20.69 18.67 2.89
CA LEU A 32 20.94 20.00 2.34
C LEU A 32 22.43 20.22 2.02
N LEU A 33 23.33 19.84 2.93
CA LEU A 33 24.78 19.92 2.72
C LEU A 33 25.24 19.06 1.54
N ASN A 34 24.65 17.90 1.36
CA ASN A 34 24.90 16.98 0.24
C ASN A 34 24.19 17.38 -1.05
N GLN A 35 23.42 18.47 -1.06
CA GLN A 35 22.62 18.92 -2.21
C GLN A 35 21.60 17.86 -2.71
N GLU A 36 21.04 17.08 -1.80
CA GLU A 36 20.04 16.08 -2.10
C GLU A 36 18.65 16.69 -2.36
N GLY A 37 18.38 17.88 -1.77
CA GLY A 37 17.11 18.59 -1.87
C GLY A 37 17.19 20.01 -1.35
N VAL A 38 16.01 20.63 -1.20
CA VAL A 38 15.82 22.00 -0.70
C VAL A 38 14.68 22.04 0.32
N LEU A 39 14.61 23.07 1.17
CA LEU A 39 13.47 23.25 2.07
C LEU A 39 12.30 23.97 1.37
N SER A 40 11.08 23.57 1.69
CA SER A 40 9.87 24.35 1.47
C SER A 40 9.73 25.45 2.52
N ASP A 41 8.78 26.36 2.34
CA ASP A 41 8.38 27.38 3.31
C ASP A 41 7.87 26.77 4.65
N THR A 42 7.33 25.56 4.62
CA THR A 42 6.90 24.80 5.81
C THR A 42 8.04 24.06 6.52
N GLY A 43 9.27 24.12 5.96
CA GLY A 43 10.44 23.43 6.48
C GLY A 43 10.53 21.94 6.12
N ALA A 44 9.65 21.43 5.27
CA ALA A 44 9.75 20.08 4.74
C ALA A 44 10.92 19.97 3.74
N LEU A 45 11.64 18.84 3.75
CA LEU A 45 12.71 18.56 2.78
C LEU A 45 12.09 18.10 1.46
N VAL A 46 12.29 18.86 0.38
CA VAL A 46 11.79 18.54 -0.96
C VAL A 46 12.93 18.02 -1.83
N VAL A 47 12.78 16.81 -2.34
CA VAL A 47 13.77 16.13 -3.18
C VAL A 47 13.20 15.83 -4.58
N ARG A 48 14.09 15.69 -5.57
CA ARG A 48 13.75 15.22 -6.90
C ARG A 48 14.32 13.80 -7.10
N THR A 49 13.46 12.87 -7.46
CA THR A 49 13.85 11.46 -7.62
C THR A 49 14.44 11.13 -9.00
N GLY A 50 14.52 12.12 -9.90
CA GLY A 50 15.14 11.98 -11.21
C GLY A 50 14.28 11.16 -12.19
N LYS A 51 14.91 10.21 -12.88
CA LYS A 51 14.28 9.39 -13.93
C LYS A 51 13.09 8.58 -13.40
N TYR A 52 13.20 8.06 -12.18
CA TYR A 52 12.17 7.23 -11.57
C TYR A 52 11.34 8.07 -10.59
N THR A 53 10.19 8.54 -11.05
CA THR A 53 9.26 9.32 -10.21
C THR A 53 8.18 8.44 -9.56
N GLY A 54 8.31 7.13 -9.67
CA GLY A 54 7.45 6.10 -9.12
C GLY A 54 8.17 4.77 -9.07
N ARG A 55 7.46 3.71 -8.65
CA ARG A 55 8.00 2.36 -8.64
C ARG A 55 8.40 1.88 -10.04
N ALA A 56 9.42 1.04 -10.06
CA ALA A 56 9.92 0.37 -11.26
C ALA A 56 9.58 -1.13 -11.22
N PRO A 57 8.33 -1.54 -11.48
CA PRO A 57 7.88 -2.92 -11.31
C PRO A 57 8.62 -3.89 -12.22
N ASP A 58 9.10 -3.42 -13.38
CA ASP A 58 9.87 -4.22 -14.33
C ASP A 58 11.30 -4.48 -13.85
N ASP A 59 11.80 -3.72 -12.90
CA ASP A 59 13.14 -3.85 -12.31
C ASP A 59 13.12 -4.63 -10.98
N LYS A 60 11.95 -5.17 -10.56
CA LYS A 60 11.82 -6.01 -9.37
C LYS A 60 11.99 -7.48 -9.72
N PHE A 61 12.84 -8.16 -8.94
CA PHE A 61 13.10 -9.59 -9.06
C PHE A 61 13.19 -10.25 -7.68
N ILE A 62 12.83 -11.53 -7.63
CA ILE A 62 13.00 -12.39 -6.45
C ILE A 62 14.11 -13.40 -6.77
N VAL A 63 15.04 -13.58 -5.84
CA VAL A 63 16.12 -14.56 -6.02
C VAL A 63 15.52 -15.96 -5.96
N ASP A 64 15.69 -16.71 -7.04
CA ASP A 64 15.22 -18.09 -7.12
C ASP A 64 16.27 -19.04 -6.54
N THR A 65 15.89 -19.72 -5.46
CA THR A 65 16.69 -20.78 -4.82
C THR A 65 15.82 -21.99 -4.54
N PRO A 66 16.38 -23.20 -4.45
CA PRO A 66 15.62 -24.42 -4.19
C PRO A 66 14.78 -24.35 -2.90
N SER A 67 15.22 -23.58 -1.90
CA SER A 67 14.53 -23.45 -0.61
C SER A 67 13.25 -22.62 -0.68
N ILE A 68 13.09 -21.77 -1.69
CA ILE A 68 11.92 -20.87 -1.80
C ILE A 68 11.11 -21.07 -3.08
N HIS A 69 11.67 -21.80 -4.07
CA HIS A 69 11.07 -21.93 -5.41
C HIS A 69 9.58 -22.30 -5.38
N ASP A 70 9.23 -23.31 -4.62
CA ASP A 70 7.86 -23.85 -4.57
C ASP A 70 6.88 -22.97 -3.77
N TYR A 71 7.39 -21.97 -3.04
CA TYR A 71 6.55 -21.06 -2.24
C TYR A 71 6.17 -19.78 -2.98
N ILE A 72 6.91 -19.43 -4.04
CA ILE A 72 6.69 -18.18 -4.78
C ILE A 72 5.68 -18.41 -5.92
N ALA A 73 4.69 -17.53 -6.01
CA ALA A 73 3.79 -17.46 -7.16
C ALA A 73 4.50 -16.76 -8.33
N TRP A 74 5.33 -17.52 -9.05
CA TRP A 74 6.10 -17.03 -10.20
C TRP A 74 5.18 -16.57 -11.34
N ASN A 75 5.37 -15.36 -11.82
CA ASN A 75 4.60 -14.76 -12.91
C ASN A 75 5.33 -13.54 -13.49
N ASN A 76 4.67 -12.74 -14.32
CA ASN A 76 5.25 -11.53 -14.91
C ASN A 76 5.59 -10.42 -13.89
N ILE A 77 5.16 -10.54 -12.64
CA ILE A 77 5.39 -9.59 -11.55
C ILE A 77 6.45 -10.14 -10.59
N ASN A 78 6.28 -11.38 -10.12
CA ASN A 78 7.26 -12.09 -9.31
C ASN A 78 8.24 -12.80 -10.25
N ARG A 79 9.24 -12.07 -10.73
CA ARG A 79 10.21 -12.57 -11.71
C ARG A 79 11.43 -13.15 -11.02
N PRO A 80 11.96 -14.29 -11.49
CA PRO A 80 13.15 -14.89 -10.91
C PRO A 80 14.42 -14.17 -11.36
N ILE A 81 15.41 -14.15 -10.45
CA ILE A 81 16.82 -13.88 -10.77
C ILE A 81 17.70 -14.92 -10.08
N SER A 82 18.80 -15.32 -10.72
CA SER A 82 19.66 -16.34 -10.12
C SER A 82 20.44 -15.82 -8.91
N LYS A 83 20.79 -16.72 -8.00
CA LYS A 83 21.60 -16.43 -6.81
C LYS A 83 22.98 -15.87 -7.17
N GLU A 84 23.56 -16.33 -8.28
CA GLU A 84 24.87 -15.87 -8.78
C GLU A 84 24.79 -14.39 -9.18
N LYS A 85 23.75 -14.00 -9.92
CA LYS A 85 23.54 -12.60 -10.33
C LYS A 85 23.31 -11.70 -9.12
N PHE A 86 22.48 -12.15 -8.17
CA PHE A 86 22.28 -11.44 -6.93
C PHE A 86 23.58 -11.22 -6.15
N ASN A 87 24.36 -12.29 -5.95
CA ASN A 87 25.63 -12.20 -5.21
C ASN A 87 26.66 -11.32 -5.93
N ALA A 88 26.73 -11.38 -7.26
CA ALA A 88 27.59 -10.50 -8.04
C ALA A 88 27.20 -9.02 -7.88
N LEU A 89 25.90 -8.70 -7.98
CA LEU A 89 25.41 -7.33 -7.78
C LEU A 89 25.63 -6.85 -6.35
N LYS A 90 25.34 -7.70 -5.35
CA LYS A 90 25.60 -7.40 -3.94
C LYS A 90 27.07 -7.04 -3.70
N SER A 91 28.00 -7.81 -4.27
CA SER A 91 29.44 -7.55 -4.15
C SER A 91 29.84 -6.21 -4.76
N LYS A 92 29.28 -5.85 -5.93
CA LYS A 92 29.51 -4.55 -6.57
C LYS A 92 28.95 -3.39 -5.71
N MET A 93 27.75 -3.54 -5.17
CA MET A 93 27.14 -2.52 -4.29
C MET A 93 27.94 -2.36 -3.00
N LEU A 94 28.41 -3.44 -2.38
CA LEU A 94 29.27 -3.37 -1.20
C LEU A 94 30.61 -2.69 -1.51
N ALA A 95 31.22 -2.94 -2.68
CA ALA A 95 32.39 -2.22 -3.14
C ALA A 95 32.11 -0.72 -3.37
N TYR A 96 30.94 -0.40 -3.91
CA TYR A 96 30.48 0.98 -4.12
C TYR A 96 30.37 1.77 -2.80
N PHE A 97 29.91 1.13 -1.73
CA PHE A 97 29.76 1.74 -0.42
C PHE A 97 31.09 1.96 0.35
N GLN A 98 32.19 1.31 -0.05
CA GLN A 98 33.51 1.52 0.60
C GLN A 98 33.95 2.98 0.47
N ASN A 99 34.52 3.54 1.54
CA ASN A 99 34.96 4.93 1.64
C ASN A 99 33.88 5.99 1.40
N ARG A 100 32.58 5.62 1.58
CA ARG A 100 31.46 6.54 1.52
C ARG A 100 30.82 6.70 2.91
N PRO A 101 30.18 7.84 3.21
CA PRO A 101 29.34 7.96 4.39
C PRO A 101 28.12 7.04 4.23
N ILE A 102 27.70 6.42 5.35
CA ILE A 102 26.54 5.53 5.42
C ILE A 102 25.52 6.13 6.37
N TYR A 103 24.29 6.25 5.92
CA TYR A 103 23.12 6.62 6.73
C TYR A 103 22.35 5.36 7.09
N LEU A 104 22.55 4.87 8.32
CA LEU A 104 22.02 3.62 8.82
C LEU A 104 20.76 3.86 9.64
N PHE A 105 19.68 3.17 9.28
CA PHE A 105 18.47 3.12 10.10
C PHE A 105 18.19 1.68 10.54
N ASP A 106 18.15 1.47 11.84
CA ASP A 106 17.66 0.26 12.49
C ASP A 106 16.28 0.54 13.08
N GLY A 107 15.26 -0.22 12.68
CA GLY A 107 13.88 -0.02 13.10
C GLY A 107 13.04 -1.27 12.96
N PHE A 108 11.73 -1.12 13.16
CA PHE A 108 10.81 -2.26 13.14
C PHE A 108 9.70 -2.05 12.11
N ALA A 109 9.27 -3.14 11.48
CA ALA A 109 8.00 -3.23 10.78
C ALA A 109 7.02 -4.06 11.64
N GLY A 110 5.87 -3.47 11.97
CA GLY A 110 4.85 -4.08 12.83
C GLY A 110 4.76 -3.46 14.22
N ALA A 111 3.62 -2.83 14.52
CA ALA A 111 3.32 -2.24 15.83
C ALA A 111 3.05 -3.30 16.90
N ASP A 112 2.73 -4.54 16.53
CA ASP A 112 2.61 -5.66 17.45
C ASP A 112 3.98 -6.28 17.72
N GLU A 113 4.49 -6.12 18.93
CA GLU A 113 5.81 -6.56 19.36
C GLU A 113 6.07 -8.06 19.18
N GLN A 114 5.01 -8.89 19.17
CA GLN A 114 5.14 -10.34 18.98
C GLN A 114 5.22 -10.74 17.50
N CYS A 115 4.81 -9.84 16.59
CA CYS A 115 4.78 -10.09 15.15
C CYS A 115 5.77 -9.21 14.38
N ARG A 116 6.35 -8.19 15.02
CA ARG A 116 7.26 -7.24 14.38
C ARG A 116 8.56 -7.89 13.93
N LYS A 117 9.15 -7.33 12.86
CA LYS A 117 10.45 -7.72 12.33
C LYS A 117 11.44 -6.56 12.45
N LYS A 118 12.71 -6.89 12.71
CA LYS A 118 13.83 -5.94 12.75
C LYS A 118 14.35 -5.69 11.35
N PHE A 119 14.32 -4.46 10.89
CA PHE A 119 14.86 -4.05 9.60
C PHE A 119 16.06 -3.12 9.77
N ARG A 120 17.15 -3.47 9.12
CA ARG A 120 18.31 -2.61 8.93
C ARG A 120 18.30 -2.05 7.53
N VAL A 121 18.30 -0.71 7.39
CA VAL A 121 18.35 -0.05 6.08
C VAL A 121 19.63 0.75 5.98
N VAL A 122 20.48 0.37 5.03
CA VAL A 122 21.78 0.97 4.74
C VAL A 122 21.60 1.89 3.54
N ASN A 123 21.61 3.20 3.78
CA ASN A 123 21.30 4.19 2.75
C ASN A 123 22.55 4.97 2.34
N GLU A 124 22.65 5.24 1.04
CA GLU A 124 23.62 6.16 0.46
C GLU A 124 23.26 7.62 0.78
N LEU A 125 21.96 7.97 0.79
CA LEU A 125 21.47 9.32 0.96
C LEU A 125 20.84 9.56 2.34
N ALA A 126 21.07 10.74 2.90
CA ALA A 126 20.48 11.19 4.15
C ALA A 126 18.95 11.36 4.01
N SER A 127 18.48 11.82 2.85
CA SER A 127 17.04 11.99 2.55
C SER A 127 16.29 10.68 2.55
N GLU A 128 16.85 9.59 2.01
CA GLU A 128 16.24 8.25 2.05
C GLU A 128 16.24 7.67 3.47
N CYS A 129 17.30 7.96 4.25
CA CYS A 129 17.32 7.59 5.66
C CYS A 129 16.27 8.35 6.46
N LEU A 130 16.02 9.64 6.16
CA LEU A 130 14.93 10.42 6.74
C LEU A 130 13.57 9.79 6.38
N PHE A 131 13.37 9.43 5.13
CA PHE A 131 12.16 8.77 4.66
C PHE A 131 11.87 7.49 5.45
N ILE A 132 12.83 6.55 5.47
CA ILE A 132 12.58 5.26 6.10
C ILE A 132 12.47 5.36 7.62
N ARG A 133 13.14 6.34 8.24
CA ARG A 133 12.97 6.68 9.64
C ARG A 133 11.56 7.19 9.95
N ASN A 134 10.95 7.94 9.03
CA ASN A 134 9.56 8.38 9.17
C ASN A 134 8.58 7.22 9.00
N LEU A 135 8.86 6.29 8.09
CA LEU A 135 7.95 5.22 7.71
C LEU A 135 7.99 3.99 8.63
N LEU A 136 9.18 3.57 9.08
CA LEU A 136 9.27 2.44 10.00
C LEU A 136 9.06 2.86 11.46
N ILE A 137 8.72 1.89 12.29
CA ILE A 137 8.59 2.10 13.73
C ILE A 137 9.98 2.33 14.32
N ARG A 138 10.13 3.48 14.95
CA ARG A 138 11.38 3.92 15.56
C ARG A 138 11.61 3.18 16.89
N PRO A 139 12.79 2.59 17.10
CA PRO A 139 13.15 2.00 18.39
C PRO A 139 13.27 3.08 19.47
N THR A 140 12.97 2.70 20.72
CA THR A 140 13.41 3.49 21.88
C THR A 140 14.93 3.42 22.04
N ALA A 141 15.50 4.24 22.92
CA ALA A 141 16.94 4.20 23.18
C ALA A 141 17.39 2.84 23.73
N GLU A 142 16.58 2.22 24.59
CA GLU A 142 16.83 0.90 25.16
C GLU A 142 16.76 -0.20 24.09
N GLU A 143 15.71 -0.18 23.24
CA GLU A 143 15.57 -1.12 22.12
C GLU A 143 16.72 -0.98 21.13
N LEU A 144 17.17 0.26 20.84
CA LEU A 144 18.29 0.50 19.93
C LEU A 144 19.63 0.01 20.51
N ALA A 145 19.83 0.15 21.83
CA ALA A 145 21.02 -0.37 22.51
C ALA A 145 21.06 -1.91 22.49
N GLN A 146 19.90 -2.57 22.52
CA GLN A 146 19.74 -4.02 22.52
C GLN A 146 19.34 -4.57 21.14
N TYR A 147 19.46 -3.79 20.07
CA TYR A 147 18.91 -4.12 18.75
C TYR A 147 19.45 -5.45 18.20
N GLY A 148 20.76 -5.68 18.33
CA GLY A 148 21.43 -6.89 17.86
C GLY A 148 21.41 -7.04 16.33
N GLU A 149 21.27 -8.29 15.85
CA GLU A 149 21.20 -8.57 14.42
C GLU A 149 19.77 -8.25 13.88
N PRO A 150 19.66 -7.67 12.69
CA PRO A 150 18.39 -7.47 12.02
C PRO A 150 17.81 -8.80 11.51
N ASP A 151 16.48 -8.89 11.43
CA ASP A 151 15.81 -9.99 10.73
C ASP A 151 15.99 -9.85 9.20
N PHE A 152 16.11 -8.60 8.71
CA PHE A 152 16.27 -8.29 7.29
C PHE A 152 17.14 -7.05 7.08
N THR A 153 17.97 -7.08 6.02
CA THR A 153 18.81 -5.93 5.65
C THR A 153 18.47 -5.45 4.26
N ILE A 154 18.32 -4.14 4.09
CA ILE A 154 18.08 -3.47 2.80
C ILE A 154 19.28 -2.58 2.49
N LEU A 155 19.94 -2.80 1.35
CA LEU A 155 21.00 -1.94 0.80
C LEU A 155 20.39 -1.01 -0.24
N VAL A 156 20.53 0.30 -0.06
CA VAL A 156 19.92 1.33 -0.90
C VAL A 156 21.02 2.23 -1.48
N ALA A 157 21.32 2.05 -2.76
CA ALA A 157 22.37 2.76 -3.49
C ALA A 157 21.83 3.40 -4.78
N PRO A 158 21.10 4.52 -4.70
CA PRO A 158 20.53 5.18 -5.86
C PRO A 158 21.55 5.70 -6.88
N GLY A 159 22.75 6.02 -6.43
CA GLY A 159 23.84 6.44 -7.31
C GLY A 159 24.54 5.28 -8.05
N PHE A 160 24.31 4.04 -7.62
CA PHE A 160 24.83 2.85 -8.29
C PHE A 160 23.93 2.48 -9.47
N GLN A 161 24.49 2.47 -10.69
CA GLN A 161 23.77 2.12 -11.91
C GLN A 161 24.08 0.67 -12.32
N CYS A 162 23.05 -0.16 -12.46
CA CYS A 162 23.18 -1.52 -12.98
C CYS A 162 23.48 -1.52 -14.47
N ASN A 163 24.18 -2.56 -14.94
CA ASN A 163 24.34 -2.85 -16.35
C ASN A 163 23.45 -4.06 -16.70
N PRO A 164 22.30 -3.87 -17.43
CA PRO A 164 21.38 -4.95 -17.74
C PRO A 164 22.01 -6.18 -18.38
N GLN A 165 23.00 -5.99 -19.27
CA GLN A 165 23.66 -7.07 -19.98
C GLN A 165 24.55 -7.94 -19.06
N ILE A 166 25.11 -7.34 -18.02
CA ILE A 166 26.02 -8.01 -17.09
C ILE A 166 25.26 -8.49 -15.85
N ASP A 167 24.42 -7.61 -15.27
CA ASP A 167 23.77 -7.85 -13.98
C ASP A 167 22.48 -8.66 -14.11
N GLY A 168 21.91 -8.77 -15.32
CA GLY A 168 20.67 -9.49 -15.58
C GLY A 168 19.43 -8.71 -15.13
N THR A 169 19.55 -7.40 -14.94
CA THR A 169 18.46 -6.48 -14.61
C THR A 169 17.69 -6.04 -15.86
N HIS A 170 16.50 -5.50 -15.70
CA HIS A 170 15.73 -4.97 -16.83
C HIS A 170 16.28 -3.61 -17.30
N SER A 171 16.66 -2.75 -16.35
CA SER A 171 17.21 -1.42 -16.63
C SER A 171 18.44 -1.12 -15.75
N GLN A 172 18.79 0.15 -15.64
CA GLN A 172 19.84 0.63 -14.74
C GLN A 172 19.41 0.61 -13.26
N ALA A 173 18.11 0.46 -12.98
CA ALA A 173 17.60 0.24 -11.64
C ALA A 173 17.46 -1.27 -11.36
N ALA A 174 17.45 -1.63 -10.08
CA ALA A 174 17.16 -2.99 -9.64
C ALA A 174 16.59 -2.98 -8.22
N ILE A 175 15.55 -3.80 -8.01
CA ILE A 175 15.00 -4.14 -6.70
C ILE A 175 15.05 -5.66 -6.60
N LEU A 176 16.08 -6.20 -5.93
CA LEU A 176 16.30 -7.63 -5.82
C LEU A 176 16.02 -8.10 -4.40
N VAL A 177 15.08 -9.04 -4.23
CA VAL A 177 14.68 -9.58 -2.94
C VAL A 177 15.19 -11.00 -2.80
N ASP A 178 16.04 -11.23 -1.81
CA ASP A 178 16.53 -12.57 -1.43
C ASP A 178 15.98 -12.96 -0.05
N TYR A 179 14.94 -13.76 -0.05
CA TYR A 179 14.29 -14.21 1.18
C TYR A 179 15.16 -15.18 1.99
N GLU A 180 16.00 -15.98 1.32
CA GLU A 180 16.90 -16.94 1.98
C GLU A 180 18.02 -16.23 2.74
N SER A 181 18.74 -15.30 2.10
CA SER A 181 19.80 -14.51 2.76
C SER A 181 19.25 -13.29 3.50
N ARG A 182 17.93 -13.10 3.52
CA ARG A 182 17.24 -11.99 4.20
C ARG A 182 17.81 -10.61 3.82
N THR A 183 18.01 -10.42 2.53
CA THR A 183 18.65 -9.21 1.99
C THR A 183 17.84 -8.66 0.81
N VAL A 184 17.64 -7.34 0.78
CA VAL A 184 17.12 -6.62 -0.39
C VAL A 184 18.20 -5.69 -0.92
N LEU A 185 18.34 -5.65 -2.25
CA LEU A 185 19.19 -4.69 -2.95
C LEU A 185 18.29 -3.71 -3.72
N ILE A 186 18.47 -2.41 -3.50
CA ILE A 186 17.82 -1.34 -4.25
C ILE A 186 18.92 -0.47 -4.86
N ALA A 187 18.97 -0.43 -6.19
CA ALA A 187 19.99 0.29 -6.94
C ALA A 187 19.38 1.16 -8.02
N GLY A 188 20.03 2.27 -8.37
CA GLY A 188 19.74 3.09 -9.54
C GLY A 188 18.43 3.90 -9.49
N THR A 189 17.72 3.92 -8.39
CA THR A 189 16.50 4.72 -8.20
C THR A 189 16.55 5.50 -6.89
N ARG A 190 16.10 6.76 -6.93
CA ARG A 190 15.93 7.64 -5.77
C ARG A 190 14.50 7.66 -5.25
N TYR A 191 13.59 6.89 -5.84
CA TYR A 191 12.20 6.83 -5.40
C TYR A 191 12.11 6.00 -4.11
N ALA A 192 11.99 6.68 -2.98
CA ALA A 192 12.04 6.05 -1.66
C ALA A 192 10.89 5.06 -1.39
N GLY A 193 9.80 5.15 -2.15
CA GLY A 193 8.71 4.17 -2.12
C GLY A 193 9.13 2.73 -2.42
N GLU A 194 10.29 2.50 -3.08
CA GLU A 194 10.82 1.14 -3.28
C GLU A 194 11.31 0.53 -1.96
N ILE A 195 11.88 1.32 -1.05
CA ILE A 195 12.30 0.85 0.29
C ILE A 195 11.08 0.39 1.08
N LYS A 196 10.04 1.25 1.15
CA LYS A 196 8.77 0.95 1.81
C LYS A 196 8.15 -0.36 1.28
N LYS A 197 8.01 -0.48 -0.03
CA LYS A 197 7.33 -1.63 -0.66
C LYS A 197 8.17 -2.90 -0.63
N SER A 198 9.48 -2.80 -0.51
CA SER A 198 10.36 -3.94 -0.23
C SER A 198 10.11 -4.50 1.18
N VAL A 199 10.00 -3.63 2.19
CA VAL A 199 9.61 -4.05 3.55
C VAL A 199 8.25 -4.77 3.52
N PHE A 200 7.25 -4.19 2.84
CA PHE A 200 5.93 -4.80 2.71
C PHE A 200 5.98 -6.18 2.04
N SER A 201 6.75 -6.34 0.94
CA SER A 201 6.92 -7.63 0.27
C SER A 201 7.57 -8.69 1.19
N VAL A 202 8.53 -8.27 2.03
CA VAL A 202 9.15 -9.14 3.03
C VAL A 202 8.14 -9.58 4.09
N MET A 203 7.34 -8.66 4.62
CA MET A 203 6.29 -9.00 5.59
C MET A 203 5.25 -9.95 4.99
N ASN A 204 4.87 -9.74 3.72
CA ASN A 204 3.93 -10.59 2.99
C ASN A 204 4.45 -12.02 2.75
N TYR A 205 5.76 -12.23 2.73
CA TYR A 205 6.35 -13.54 2.63
C TYR A 205 6.42 -14.28 3.98
N PHE A 206 6.86 -13.61 5.04
CA PHE A 206 7.14 -14.26 6.32
C PHE A 206 5.91 -14.43 7.21
N LEU A 207 5.05 -13.43 7.29
CA LEU A 207 3.95 -13.41 8.24
C LEU A 207 2.88 -14.51 8.05
N PRO A 208 2.53 -14.95 6.83
CA PRO A 208 1.60 -16.07 6.66
C PRO A 208 2.05 -17.34 7.37
N ASN A 209 3.35 -17.66 7.33
CA ASN A 209 3.91 -18.82 8.04
C ASN A 209 3.87 -18.69 9.57
N GLU A 210 3.66 -17.48 10.08
CA GLU A 210 3.50 -17.19 11.51
C GLU A 210 2.02 -17.04 11.91
N GLY A 211 1.10 -17.39 11.00
CA GLY A 211 -0.35 -17.31 11.23
C GLY A 211 -0.90 -15.88 11.24
N VAL A 212 -0.17 -14.90 10.70
CA VAL A 212 -0.58 -13.50 10.58
C VAL A 212 -0.92 -13.19 9.12
N LEU A 213 -2.12 -12.68 8.86
CA LEU A 213 -2.53 -12.23 7.52
C LEU A 213 -1.99 -10.82 7.25
N PRO A 214 -1.03 -10.64 6.35
CA PRO A 214 -0.62 -9.32 5.89
C PRO A 214 -1.59 -8.80 4.83
N MET A 215 -1.84 -7.48 4.83
CA MET A 215 -2.88 -6.87 3.99
C MET A 215 -2.46 -5.49 3.49
N HIS A 216 -2.72 -5.23 2.21
CA HIS A 216 -2.67 -3.89 1.63
C HIS A 216 -4.00 -3.19 1.86
N CYS A 217 -4.18 -2.66 3.05
CA CYS A 217 -5.41 -2.01 3.49
C CYS A 217 -5.11 -0.86 4.45
N SER A 218 -6.02 0.08 4.57
CA SER A 218 -6.05 1.02 5.70
C SER A 218 -6.92 0.48 6.83
N ALA A 219 -6.71 1.00 8.04
CA ALA A 219 -7.48 0.58 9.22
C ALA A 219 -7.76 1.76 10.15
N ASN A 220 -8.94 1.75 10.75
CA ASN A 220 -9.32 2.69 11.80
C ASN A 220 -10.12 1.98 12.90
N MET A 221 -10.29 2.66 14.03
CA MET A 221 -11.10 2.15 15.13
C MET A 221 -11.96 3.25 15.75
N ASP A 222 -13.10 2.85 16.30
CA ASP A 222 -13.93 3.72 17.12
C ASP A 222 -13.17 4.09 18.41
N PRO A 223 -13.13 5.37 18.81
CA PRO A 223 -12.40 5.80 20.00
C PRO A 223 -12.99 5.28 21.32
N VAL A 224 -14.29 4.96 21.34
CA VAL A 224 -15.05 4.53 22.54
C VAL A 224 -15.20 3.02 22.57
N THR A 225 -15.86 2.42 21.56
CA THR A 225 -16.15 0.98 21.50
C THR A 225 -14.93 0.14 21.16
N LYS A 226 -13.89 0.75 20.55
CA LYS A 226 -12.69 0.09 20.01
C LYS A 226 -12.96 -0.85 18.83
N GLU A 227 -14.18 -0.83 18.28
CA GLU A 227 -14.51 -1.56 17.07
C GLU A 227 -13.62 -1.14 15.92
N THR A 228 -12.96 -2.11 15.33
CA THR A 228 -11.96 -1.92 14.29
C THR A 228 -12.54 -2.23 12.92
N ALA A 229 -12.24 -1.39 11.94
CA ALA A 229 -12.59 -1.59 10.55
C ALA A 229 -11.34 -1.56 9.66
N ILE A 230 -11.34 -2.37 8.62
CA ILE A 230 -10.30 -2.39 7.60
C ILE A 230 -10.88 -2.09 6.22
N PHE A 231 -10.09 -1.37 5.40
CA PHE A 231 -10.51 -0.88 4.09
C PHE A 231 -9.51 -1.32 3.05
N PHE A 232 -9.92 -2.20 2.15
CA PHE A 232 -9.16 -2.55 0.97
C PHE A 232 -9.56 -1.66 -0.20
N GLY A 233 -8.64 -1.42 -1.10
CA GLY A 233 -8.89 -0.66 -2.31
C GLY A 233 -7.60 -0.21 -2.99
N LEU A 234 -7.64 -0.08 -4.29
CA LEU A 234 -6.53 0.44 -5.09
C LEU A 234 -6.50 1.98 -5.08
N SER A 235 -5.46 2.55 -5.68
CA SER A 235 -5.34 4.00 -5.84
C SER A 235 -6.57 4.57 -6.56
N GLY A 236 -7.13 5.67 -6.06
CA GLY A 236 -8.30 6.33 -6.64
C GLY A 236 -9.67 5.81 -6.18
N THR A 237 -9.73 4.72 -5.39
CA THR A 237 -10.99 4.22 -4.80
C THR A 237 -11.43 5.00 -3.55
N GLY A 238 -10.56 5.86 -3.00
CA GLY A 238 -10.85 6.65 -1.80
C GLY A 238 -10.41 5.99 -0.49
N LYS A 239 -9.56 4.95 -0.52
CA LYS A 239 -9.08 4.23 0.69
C LYS A 239 -8.64 5.19 1.80
N THR A 240 -7.68 6.05 1.55
CA THR A 240 -7.14 7.01 2.53
C THR A 240 -8.20 8.01 2.99
N THR A 241 -8.97 8.59 2.07
CA THR A 241 -10.01 9.59 2.38
C THR A 241 -11.16 9.03 3.22
N LEU A 242 -11.53 7.76 2.99
CA LEU A 242 -12.66 7.11 3.67
C LEU A 242 -12.25 6.48 5.01
N SER A 243 -11.01 6.05 5.15
CA SER A 243 -10.48 5.55 6.44
C SER A 243 -10.08 6.67 7.40
N ALA A 244 -9.76 7.87 6.89
CA ALA A 244 -9.43 9.06 7.67
C ALA A 244 -10.70 9.80 8.14
N ASP A 245 -11.56 9.12 8.90
CA ASP A 245 -12.75 9.71 9.51
C ASP A 245 -12.33 10.50 10.78
N PRO A 246 -12.71 11.78 10.91
CA PRO A 246 -12.37 12.59 12.09
C PRO A 246 -12.95 12.03 13.40
N ASN A 247 -14.03 11.23 13.34
CA ASN A 247 -14.65 10.60 14.50
C ASN A 247 -14.04 9.25 14.88
N ARG A 248 -13.08 8.74 14.10
CA ARG A 248 -12.40 7.47 14.34
C ARG A 248 -10.89 7.67 14.44
N LYS A 249 -10.20 6.80 15.17
CA LYS A 249 -8.73 6.83 15.25
C LYS A 249 -8.14 6.07 14.09
N LEU A 250 -7.23 6.70 13.34
CA LEU A 250 -6.47 6.07 12.28
C LEU A 250 -5.43 5.11 12.89
N ILE A 251 -5.49 3.82 12.55
CA ILE A 251 -4.46 2.83 12.91
C ILE A 251 -3.30 2.92 11.90
N GLY A 252 -3.63 2.99 10.61
CA GLY A 252 -2.71 3.22 9.51
C GLY A 252 -3.44 3.35 8.18
N ASP A 253 -2.76 3.88 7.17
CA ASP A 253 -3.37 4.24 5.89
C ASP A 253 -3.12 3.23 4.76
N ASP A 254 -2.18 2.25 4.91
CA ASP A 254 -1.75 1.44 3.76
C ASP A 254 -1.43 -0.04 4.05
N GLU A 255 -0.70 -0.40 5.12
CA GLU A 255 -0.12 -1.73 5.31
C GLU A 255 -0.35 -2.26 6.73
N HIS A 256 -1.05 -3.39 6.86
CA HIS A 256 -1.43 -3.96 8.16
C HIS A 256 -1.25 -5.47 8.22
N GLY A 257 -1.07 -5.97 9.44
CA GLY A 257 -1.16 -7.39 9.78
C GLY A 257 -2.39 -7.68 10.64
N TRP A 258 -3.03 -8.82 10.40
CA TRP A 258 -4.12 -9.33 11.22
C TRP A 258 -3.68 -10.60 11.94
N SER A 259 -3.31 -10.47 13.20
CA SER A 259 -2.95 -11.56 14.12
C SER A 259 -4.18 -12.09 14.88
N SER A 260 -3.99 -13.09 15.72
CA SER A 260 -5.03 -13.55 16.64
C SER A 260 -5.43 -12.52 17.70
N ARG A 261 -4.65 -11.46 17.88
CA ARG A 261 -4.90 -10.35 18.84
C ARG A 261 -5.58 -9.14 18.22
N GLY A 262 -5.65 -9.07 16.89
CA GLY A 262 -6.25 -7.95 16.18
C GLY A 262 -5.34 -7.40 15.07
N ILE A 263 -5.65 -6.19 14.64
CA ILE A 263 -4.94 -5.47 13.57
C ILE A 263 -3.75 -4.70 14.15
N PHE A 264 -2.66 -4.66 13.40
CA PHE A 264 -1.54 -3.78 13.69
C PHE A 264 -0.95 -3.19 12.40
N ASN A 265 -0.55 -1.94 12.47
CA ASN A 265 0.12 -1.24 11.38
C ASN A 265 1.56 -1.77 11.25
N PHE A 266 2.03 -1.96 10.02
CA PHE A 266 3.45 -2.26 9.77
C PHE A 266 4.33 -1.03 9.92
N GLU A 267 3.76 0.14 9.74
CA GLU A 267 4.45 1.40 9.63
C GLU A 267 4.30 2.27 10.89
N GLY A 268 5.30 3.11 11.11
CA GLY A 268 5.27 4.22 12.08
C GLY A 268 5.03 5.58 11.43
N GLY A 269 4.62 5.61 10.17
CA GLY A 269 4.37 6.81 9.38
C GLY A 269 3.40 6.60 8.24
N CYS A 270 3.23 7.64 7.43
CA CYS A 270 2.37 7.65 6.25
C CYS A 270 3.17 8.11 5.02
N TYR A 271 2.78 7.60 3.83
CA TYR A 271 3.34 8.02 2.56
C TYR A 271 2.24 8.45 1.60
N ALA A 272 1.81 9.69 1.78
CA ALA A 272 0.63 10.23 1.11
C ALA A 272 0.94 10.77 -0.29
N LYS A 273 -0.05 10.72 -1.18
CA LYS A 273 -0.04 11.38 -2.48
C LYS A 273 -0.33 12.87 -2.29
N CYS A 274 0.45 13.74 -2.98
CA CYS A 274 0.34 15.19 -2.84
C CYS A 274 -0.29 15.89 -4.06
N ILE A 275 -0.40 15.23 -5.21
CA ILE A 275 -1.05 15.86 -6.36
C ILE A 275 -2.51 16.19 -6.05
N ASN A 276 -2.92 17.41 -6.34
CA ASN A 276 -4.24 17.98 -6.03
C ASN A 276 -4.58 18.03 -4.52
N LEU A 277 -3.55 17.97 -3.66
CA LEU A 277 -3.73 18.10 -2.20
C LEU A 277 -4.34 19.46 -1.87
N ASN A 278 -5.47 19.44 -1.15
CA ASN A 278 -6.25 20.60 -0.79
C ASN A 278 -6.46 20.64 0.74
N PRO A 279 -6.14 21.75 1.41
CA PRO A 279 -6.26 21.87 2.86
C PRO A 279 -7.70 21.71 3.40
N GLU A 280 -8.71 22.04 2.58
CA GLU A 280 -10.11 21.88 2.98
C GLU A 280 -10.59 20.43 2.89
N LYS A 281 -10.06 19.66 1.91
CA LYS A 281 -10.47 18.27 1.68
C LYS A 281 -9.67 17.28 2.51
N GLU A 282 -8.37 17.52 2.68
CA GLU A 282 -7.41 16.62 3.33
C GLU A 282 -6.52 17.38 4.34
N PRO A 283 -7.13 18.05 5.34
CA PRO A 283 -6.41 18.93 6.28
C PRO A 283 -5.32 18.19 7.06
N TYR A 284 -5.51 16.92 7.39
CA TYR A 284 -4.53 16.16 8.15
C TYR A 284 -3.24 15.91 7.35
N ILE A 285 -3.35 15.53 6.07
CA ILE A 285 -2.19 15.33 5.20
C ILE A 285 -1.50 16.66 4.95
N TYR A 286 -2.27 17.71 4.62
CA TYR A 286 -1.73 19.04 4.34
C TYR A 286 -0.91 19.58 5.54
N ASN A 287 -1.46 19.50 6.75
CA ASN A 287 -0.81 19.98 7.96
C ASN A 287 0.34 19.07 8.46
N ALA A 288 0.44 17.84 7.96
CA ALA A 288 1.55 16.94 8.26
C ALA A 288 2.81 17.27 7.43
N ILE A 289 2.69 18.08 6.35
CA ILE A 289 3.82 18.48 5.52
C ILE A 289 4.52 19.70 6.14
N LYS A 290 5.46 19.40 7.02
CA LYS A 290 6.22 20.38 7.82
C LYS A 290 7.64 19.87 8.08
N ALA A 291 8.42 20.59 8.89
CA ALA A 291 9.78 20.19 9.26
C ALA A 291 9.84 18.72 9.71
N GLY A 292 10.81 17.97 9.18
CA GLY A 292 10.96 16.53 9.38
C GLY A 292 10.23 15.65 8.36
N THR A 293 9.37 16.21 7.51
CA THR A 293 8.74 15.50 6.39
C THR A 293 9.66 15.46 5.17
N LEU A 294 9.72 14.33 4.47
CA LEU A 294 10.30 14.25 3.14
C LEU A 294 9.19 14.40 2.10
N VAL A 295 9.39 15.26 1.11
CA VAL A 295 8.48 15.50 -0.02
C VAL A 295 9.19 15.16 -1.32
N GLU A 296 8.57 14.36 -2.18
CA GLU A 296 9.13 13.95 -3.46
C GLU A 296 8.41 14.59 -4.64
N ASN A 297 9.22 15.20 -5.53
CA ASN A 297 8.81 15.69 -6.85
C ASN A 297 7.73 16.79 -6.86
N VAL A 298 7.45 17.42 -5.74
CA VAL A 298 6.56 18.59 -5.69
C VAL A 298 7.32 19.80 -6.24
N VAL A 299 6.66 20.58 -7.11
CA VAL A 299 7.20 21.83 -7.62
C VAL A 299 7.08 22.90 -6.54
N LEU A 300 8.16 23.63 -6.28
CA LEU A 300 8.18 24.78 -5.40
C LEU A 300 8.16 26.07 -6.21
N ASP A 301 7.47 27.07 -5.71
CA ASP A 301 7.61 28.44 -6.18
C ASP A 301 9.06 28.92 -5.93
N GLU A 302 9.69 29.55 -6.89
CA GLU A 302 11.12 29.88 -6.86
C GLU A 302 11.46 30.92 -5.79
N ASP A 303 10.58 31.88 -5.54
CA ASP A 303 10.81 32.99 -4.62
C ASP A 303 10.37 32.63 -3.20
N THR A 304 9.17 32.11 -3.04
CA THR A 304 8.54 31.84 -1.72
C THR A 304 8.84 30.47 -1.17
N ARG A 305 9.28 29.52 -2.00
CA ARG A 305 9.44 28.09 -1.66
C ARG A 305 8.12 27.41 -1.29
N HIS A 306 6.98 28.01 -1.60
CA HIS A 306 5.66 27.42 -1.37
C HIS A 306 5.41 26.23 -2.29
N PRO A 307 4.95 25.06 -1.76
CA PRO A 307 4.67 23.88 -2.57
C PRO A 307 3.45 24.08 -3.47
N ASN A 308 3.59 23.83 -4.76
CA ASN A 308 2.47 23.82 -5.70
C ASN A 308 1.98 22.36 -5.93
N TYR A 309 0.99 21.95 -5.18
CA TYR A 309 0.43 20.59 -5.27
C TYR A 309 -0.43 20.36 -6.51
N PHE A 310 -0.75 21.41 -7.28
CA PHE A 310 -1.52 21.29 -8.52
C PHE A 310 -0.63 21.21 -9.76
N ASP A 311 0.68 21.35 -9.61
CA ASP A 311 1.64 21.27 -10.69
C ASP A 311 2.15 19.83 -10.87
N SER A 312 1.83 19.24 -12.01
CA SER A 312 2.27 17.90 -12.40
C SER A 312 3.46 17.90 -13.38
N LYS A 313 4.14 19.04 -13.56
CA LYS A 313 5.25 19.21 -14.52
C LYS A 313 6.35 18.15 -14.35
N ILE A 314 6.66 17.73 -13.13
CA ILE A 314 7.64 16.69 -12.87
C ILE A 314 6.96 15.31 -12.98
N THR A 315 5.84 15.13 -12.27
CA THR A 315 5.06 13.91 -12.24
C THR A 315 3.73 14.13 -11.52
N GLU A 316 2.71 13.34 -11.84
CA GLU A 316 1.49 13.25 -11.04
C GLU A 316 1.67 12.42 -9.76
N ASN A 317 2.79 11.69 -9.63
CA ASN A 317 3.09 10.86 -8.47
C ASN A 317 3.94 11.60 -7.42
N THR A 318 3.53 12.82 -7.09
CA THR A 318 4.13 13.57 -5.98
C THR A 318 3.75 12.94 -4.64
N ARG A 319 4.71 12.87 -3.69
CA ARG A 319 4.53 12.15 -2.42
C ARG A 319 5.07 12.95 -1.24
N ALA A 320 4.52 12.68 -0.05
CA ALA A 320 5.07 13.12 1.23
C ALA A 320 5.14 11.97 2.23
N GLY A 321 6.33 11.75 2.80
CA GLY A 321 6.61 10.75 3.83
C GLY A 321 6.80 11.43 5.18
N TYR A 322 5.91 11.18 6.14
CA TYR A 322 5.91 11.80 7.47
C TYR A 322 5.56 10.78 8.56
N PRO A 323 6.00 11.01 9.80
CA PRO A 323 5.67 10.12 10.90
C PRO A 323 4.18 10.21 11.26
N ILE A 324 3.58 9.08 11.69
CA ILE A 324 2.13 8.98 11.98
C ILE A 324 1.68 9.90 13.12
N ASP A 325 2.57 10.26 14.03
CA ASP A 325 2.33 11.20 15.12
C ASP A 325 2.09 12.64 14.65
N TYR A 326 2.28 12.94 13.35
CA TYR A 326 1.83 14.19 12.75
C TYR A 326 0.32 14.22 12.45
N ILE A 327 -0.34 13.07 12.53
CA ILE A 327 -1.81 12.95 12.37
C ILE A 327 -2.47 12.98 13.76
N PRO A 328 -3.25 14.02 14.09
CA PRO A 328 -3.76 14.25 15.45
C PRO A 328 -4.63 13.11 16.03
N ASN A 329 -5.38 12.41 15.17
CA ASN A 329 -6.27 11.33 15.58
C ASN A 329 -5.68 9.92 15.32
N ALA A 330 -4.36 9.79 15.16
CA ALA A 330 -3.73 8.50 15.02
C ALA A 330 -3.83 7.66 16.31
N ALA A 331 -4.03 6.35 16.15
CA ALA A 331 -3.97 5.39 17.25
C ALA A 331 -2.52 5.15 17.66
N GLN A 332 -2.22 5.32 18.94
CA GLN A 332 -0.91 5.02 19.51
C GLN A 332 -1.02 3.89 20.54
N PRO A 333 -0.18 2.85 20.46
CA PRO A 333 0.66 2.43 19.33
C PRO A 333 -0.23 1.94 18.19
N GLY A 334 0.10 1.97 16.94
CA GLY A 334 -0.70 1.62 15.77
C GLY A 334 -1.35 0.22 15.79
N LYS A 335 -2.21 -0.03 16.78
CA LYS A 335 -2.91 -1.31 17.03
C LYS A 335 -4.40 -1.10 17.16
N GLY A 336 -5.19 -2.09 16.72
CA GLY A 336 -6.63 -2.18 16.91
C GLY A 336 -7.04 -3.57 17.37
N GLY A 337 -8.32 -3.72 17.70
CA GLY A 337 -8.92 -5.03 18.02
C GLY A 337 -9.10 -5.91 16.77
N ILE A 338 -9.82 -7.00 16.96
CA ILE A 338 -10.30 -7.84 15.86
C ILE A 338 -11.25 -7.00 15.00
N PRO A 339 -11.10 -6.98 13.66
CA PRO A 339 -12.01 -6.25 12.79
C PRO A 339 -13.43 -6.78 12.87
N THR A 340 -14.37 -5.88 13.12
CA THR A 340 -15.81 -6.18 13.08
C THR A 340 -16.38 -6.01 11.67
N VAL A 341 -15.74 -5.13 10.88
CA VAL A 341 -16.17 -4.82 9.51
C VAL A 341 -14.99 -4.74 8.56
N ILE A 342 -15.16 -5.33 7.38
CA ILE A 342 -14.27 -5.21 6.23
C ILE A 342 -15.01 -4.44 5.14
N ILE A 343 -14.37 -3.42 4.58
CA ILE A 343 -14.85 -2.65 3.43
C ILE A 343 -13.93 -2.91 2.24
N PHE A 344 -14.46 -3.50 1.18
CA PHE A 344 -13.80 -3.53 -0.12
C PHE A 344 -14.26 -2.32 -0.95
N LEU A 345 -13.32 -1.43 -1.28
CA LEU A 345 -13.59 -0.27 -2.11
C LEU A 345 -13.28 -0.58 -3.57
N THR A 346 -14.24 -0.30 -4.44
CA THR A 346 -14.07 -0.38 -5.88
C THR A 346 -14.52 0.93 -6.52
N ALA A 347 -13.97 1.28 -7.68
CA ALA A 347 -14.44 2.39 -8.50
C ALA A 347 -14.89 1.82 -9.85
N ASP A 348 -16.17 1.48 -9.97
CA ASP A 348 -16.76 0.98 -11.20
C ASP A 348 -17.01 2.13 -12.17
N SER A 349 -16.30 2.16 -13.30
CA SER A 349 -16.50 3.15 -14.36
C SER A 349 -17.61 2.80 -15.34
N PHE A 350 -18.21 1.62 -15.21
CA PHE A 350 -19.34 1.19 -16.04
C PHE A 350 -20.70 1.56 -15.45
N GLY A 351 -20.75 1.93 -14.17
CA GLY A 351 -21.95 2.38 -13.49
C GLY A 351 -22.99 1.28 -13.22
N VAL A 352 -22.57 0.04 -13.06
CA VAL A 352 -23.45 -1.11 -12.89
C VAL A 352 -23.33 -1.81 -11.54
N LEU A 353 -22.19 -1.70 -10.86
CA LEU A 353 -22.03 -2.29 -9.54
C LEU A 353 -22.90 -1.56 -8.51
N PRO A 354 -23.52 -2.30 -7.57
CA PRO A 354 -24.25 -1.70 -6.48
C PRO A 354 -23.38 -0.75 -5.65
N PRO A 355 -23.94 0.35 -5.13
CA PRO A 355 -23.18 1.32 -4.34
C PRO A 355 -22.67 0.74 -3.02
N ILE A 356 -23.43 -0.21 -2.43
CA ILE A 356 -23.01 -1.03 -1.30
C ILE A 356 -23.66 -2.42 -1.40
N SER A 357 -22.89 -3.46 -1.07
CA SER A 357 -23.38 -4.83 -1.01
C SER A 357 -22.76 -5.55 0.17
N ARG A 358 -23.54 -6.41 0.84
CA ARG A 358 -23.01 -7.36 1.83
C ARG A 358 -22.54 -8.62 1.09
N LEU A 359 -21.38 -9.13 1.48
CA LEU A 359 -20.74 -10.30 0.90
C LEU A 359 -20.82 -11.50 1.85
N SER A 360 -21.06 -12.72 1.30
CA SER A 360 -20.73 -13.96 2.01
C SER A 360 -19.22 -14.12 2.19
N LYS A 361 -18.78 -15.10 2.97
CA LYS A 361 -17.35 -15.42 3.13
C LYS A 361 -16.70 -15.73 1.76
N GLU A 362 -17.34 -16.57 0.95
CA GLU A 362 -16.84 -16.99 -0.36
C GLU A 362 -16.82 -15.82 -1.35
N ALA A 363 -17.85 -14.98 -1.37
CA ALA A 363 -17.89 -13.77 -2.17
C ALA A 363 -16.82 -12.77 -1.73
N ALA A 364 -16.55 -12.65 -0.43
CA ALA A 364 -15.46 -11.83 0.08
C ALA A 364 -14.09 -12.33 -0.39
N MET A 365 -13.84 -13.64 -0.34
CA MET A 365 -12.62 -14.26 -0.86
C MET A 365 -12.49 -14.04 -2.37
N TYR A 366 -13.58 -14.20 -3.14
CA TYR A 366 -13.61 -13.92 -4.57
C TYR A 366 -13.21 -12.48 -4.89
N HIS A 367 -13.85 -11.50 -4.24
CA HIS A 367 -13.56 -10.08 -4.47
C HIS A 367 -12.18 -9.67 -3.97
N PHE A 368 -11.68 -10.29 -2.90
CA PHE A 368 -10.32 -10.10 -2.41
C PHE A 368 -9.28 -10.57 -3.43
N VAL A 369 -9.47 -11.77 -3.98
CA VAL A 369 -8.56 -12.34 -4.99
C VAL A 369 -8.60 -11.53 -6.29
N THR A 370 -9.78 -11.09 -6.73
CA THR A 370 -9.90 -10.33 -8.00
C THR A 370 -9.40 -8.90 -7.90
N GLY A 371 -9.64 -8.21 -6.78
CA GLY A 371 -9.20 -6.82 -6.56
C GLY A 371 -9.63 -5.87 -7.69
N PHE A 372 -10.92 -5.91 -8.08
CA PHE A 372 -11.45 -5.12 -9.20
C PHE A 372 -11.57 -3.64 -8.86
N THR A 373 -11.17 -2.78 -9.81
CA THR A 373 -11.46 -1.34 -9.82
C THR A 373 -11.28 -0.78 -11.23
N SER A 374 -11.59 0.51 -11.43
CA SER A 374 -11.10 1.27 -12.58
C SER A 374 -10.01 2.25 -12.12
N LYS A 375 -8.86 2.23 -12.78
CA LYS A 375 -7.86 3.30 -12.67
C LYS A 375 -8.47 4.56 -13.23
N VAL A 376 -8.53 5.63 -12.46
CA VAL A 376 -9.09 6.92 -12.87
C VAL A 376 -7.99 7.91 -13.19
N ALA A 377 -8.30 8.96 -13.94
CA ALA A 377 -7.36 10.04 -14.25
C ALA A 377 -6.63 10.55 -12.99
N GLY A 378 -5.32 10.81 -13.10
CA GLY A 378 -4.48 11.26 -11.99
C GLY A 378 -4.08 10.16 -10.99
N THR A 379 -4.40 8.88 -11.23
CA THR A 379 -3.93 7.77 -10.37
C THR A 379 -2.60 7.19 -10.83
N GLU A 380 -2.36 7.14 -12.13
CA GLU A 380 -1.10 6.71 -12.76
C GLU A 380 -0.82 7.57 -13.99
N GLN A 381 0.46 7.69 -14.36
CA GLN A 381 0.87 8.47 -15.53
C GLN A 381 0.22 7.94 -16.82
N GLY A 382 -0.34 8.84 -17.63
CA GLY A 382 -0.94 8.51 -18.93
C GLY A 382 -2.38 8.00 -18.85
N ILE A 383 -3.01 7.92 -17.67
CA ILE A 383 -4.42 7.57 -17.51
C ILE A 383 -5.26 8.83 -17.63
N THR A 384 -5.91 9.01 -18.79
CA THR A 384 -6.82 10.13 -19.07
C THR A 384 -8.29 9.75 -18.94
N GLU A 385 -8.62 8.46 -19.14
CA GLU A 385 -9.95 7.89 -18.99
C GLU A 385 -9.90 6.67 -18.07
N PRO A 386 -11.02 6.31 -17.40
CA PRO A 386 -11.04 5.17 -16.51
C PRO A 386 -10.76 3.85 -17.24
N ILE A 387 -9.79 3.09 -16.75
CA ILE A 387 -9.39 1.78 -17.29
C ILE A 387 -9.72 0.69 -16.27
N PRO A 388 -10.57 -0.29 -16.60
CA PRO A 388 -10.83 -1.43 -15.71
C PRO A 388 -9.54 -2.19 -15.40
N THR A 389 -9.36 -2.54 -14.15
CA THR A 389 -8.15 -3.19 -13.67
C THR A 389 -8.50 -4.25 -12.62
N PHE A 390 -7.79 -5.36 -12.66
CA PHE A 390 -7.80 -6.40 -11.64
C PHE A 390 -6.41 -6.48 -11.02
N SER A 391 -6.31 -6.31 -9.71
CA SER A 391 -5.06 -6.42 -8.96
C SER A 391 -5.25 -7.40 -7.81
N THR A 392 -4.69 -8.57 -7.96
CA THR A 392 -4.78 -9.68 -7.02
C THR A 392 -4.54 -9.20 -5.59
N LEU A 393 -5.46 -9.53 -4.67
CA LEU A 393 -5.37 -9.20 -3.23
C LEU A 393 -5.26 -7.68 -2.96
N PHE A 394 -5.69 -6.83 -3.90
CA PHE A 394 -5.48 -5.37 -3.88
C PHE A 394 -4.00 -4.95 -3.76
N GLY A 395 -3.06 -5.86 -4.00
CA GLY A 395 -1.64 -5.62 -3.78
C GLY A 395 -0.71 -6.53 -4.58
N GLU A 396 -1.14 -7.01 -5.75
CA GLU A 396 -0.45 -8.01 -6.59
C GLU A 396 1.09 -7.81 -6.68
N PRO A 397 1.64 -6.60 -6.86
CA PRO A 397 3.09 -6.42 -6.96
C PRO A 397 3.87 -6.72 -5.69
N PHE A 398 3.19 -6.92 -4.56
CA PHE A 398 3.82 -7.10 -3.24
C PHE A 398 3.55 -8.47 -2.63
N MET A 399 2.73 -9.30 -3.28
CA MET A 399 2.30 -10.60 -2.77
C MET A 399 3.12 -11.72 -3.42
N PRO A 400 4.15 -12.26 -2.71
CA PRO A 400 5.03 -13.27 -3.29
C PRO A 400 4.44 -14.69 -3.27
N LEU A 401 3.56 -15.02 -2.32
CA LEU A 401 2.97 -16.35 -2.20
C LEU A 401 1.74 -16.50 -3.09
N ALA A 402 1.26 -17.73 -3.23
CA ALA A 402 0.05 -18.03 -3.99
C ALA A 402 -1.19 -17.33 -3.40
N PRO A 403 -2.10 -16.78 -4.24
CA PRO A 403 -3.25 -16.00 -3.78
C PRO A 403 -4.23 -16.75 -2.88
N ASP A 404 -4.34 -18.07 -3.04
CA ASP A 404 -5.18 -18.96 -2.23
C ASP A 404 -4.75 -18.98 -0.76
N ILE A 405 -3.44 -18.85 -0.47
CA ILE A 405 -2.91 -18.76 0.90
C ILE A 405 -3.52 -17.56 1.62
N TYR A 406 -3.44 -16.38 1.03
CA TYR A 406 -3.96 -15.15 1.64
C TYR A 406 -5.50 -15.14 1.68
N ALA A 407 -6.15 -15.64 0.63
CA ALA A 407 -7.61 -15.74 0.58
C ALA A 407 -8.15 -16.72 1.62
N GLY A 408 -7.50 -17.88 1.78
CA GLY A 408 -7.82 -18.85 2.82
C GLY A 408 -7.70 -18.25 4.22
N MET A 409 -6.58 -17.58 4.49
CA MET A 409 -6.38 -16.89 5.78
C MET A 409 -7.43 -15.80 6.04
N LEU A 410 -7.90 -15.08 5.01
CA LEU A 410 -8.98 -14.10 5.15
C LEU A 410 -10.31 -14.79 5.45
N GLY A 411 -10.65 -15.84 4.69
CA GLY A 411 -11.88 -16.62 4.88
C GLY A 411 -12.00 -17.22 6.27
N GLU A 412 -10.92 -17.83 6.77
CA GLU A 412 -10.84 -18.36 8.14
C GLU A 412 -11.13 -17.29 9.20
N ARG A 413 -10.60 -16.07 9.01
CA ARG A 413 -10.81 -14.97 9.96
C ARG A 413 -12.23 -14.43 9.90
N ILE A 414 -12.78 -14.26 8.70
CA ILE A 414 -14.17 -13.84 8.51
C ILE A 414 -15.10 -14.80 9.27
N GLU A 415 -14.92 -16.11 9.09
CA GLU A 415 -15.73 -17.13 9.73
C GLU A 415 -15.51 -17.18 11.25
N LYS A 416 -14.26 -17.26 11.69
CA LYS A 416 -13.90 -17.35 13.11
C LYS A 416 -14.41 -16.19 13.95
N TYR A 417 -14.36 -14.99 13.39
CA TYR A 417 -14.70 -13.77 14.13
C TYR A 417 -16.05 -13.17 13.72
N ASN A 418 -16.78 -13.83 12.82
CA ASN A 418 -18.06 -13.34 12.29
C ASN A 418 -17.95 -11.90 11.77
N THR A 419 -16.84 -11.59 11.07
CA THR A 419 -16.56 -10.26 10.54
C THR A 419 -17.47 -9.97 9.35
N LYS A 420 -18.18 -8.85 9.39
CA LYS A 420 -19.06 -8.42 8.30
C LYS A 420 -18.24 -7.85 7.14
N VAL A 421 -18.61 -8.20 5.92
CA VAL A 421 -17.90 -7.74 4.73
C VAL A 421 -18.83 -7.02 3.78
N TYR A 422 -18.42 -5.82 3.36
CA TYR A 422 -19.16 -5.02 2.39
C TYR A 422 -18.28 -4.64 1.21
N LEU A 423 -18.85 -4.72 0.01
CA LEU A 423 -18.29 -4.14 -1.22
C LEU A 423 -18.94 -2.76 -1.40
N VAL A 424 -18.15 -1.71 -1.50
CA VAL A 424 -18.61 -0.32 -1.67
C VAL A 424 -18.06 0.24 -2.97
N ASN A 425 -18.97 0.62 -3.87
CA ASN A 425 -18.64 1.25 -5.14
C ASN A 425 -18.56 2.77 -5.00
N THR A 426 -17.37 3.34 -5.18
CA THR A 426 -17.09 4.79 -5.19
C THR A 426 -17.00 5.36 -6.61
N GLY A 427 -17.33 4.55 -7.61
CA GLY A 427 -17.27 4.86 -9.04
C GLY A 427 -18.52 5.58 -9.55
N TRP A 428 -19.04 5.14 -10.68
CA TRP A 428 -20.15 5.79 -11.40
C TRP A 428 -21.51 5.16 -11.09
N THR A 429 -22.55 5.95 -11.29
CA THR A 429 -23.95 5.58 -11.20
C THR A 429 -24.76 6.30 -12.27
N GLY A 430 -25.90 5.73 -12.68
CA GLY A 430 -26.78 6.31 -13.72
C GLY A 430 -26.26 6.15 -15.16
N GLY A 431 -25.13 5.50 -15.34
CA GLY A 431 -24.47 5.29 -16.62
C GLY A 431 -22.97 5.08 -16.46
N PRO A 432 -22.25 4.68 -17.53
CA PRO A 432 -20.80 4.60 -17.51
C PRO A 432 -20.15 5.99 -17.50
N TYR A 433 -18.82 6.03 -17.35
CA TYR A 433 -18.03 7.24 -17.51
C TYR A 433 -18.41 7.98 -18.80
N GLY A 434 -18.55 9.32 -18.70
CA GLY A 434 -18.99 10.17 -19.81
C GLY A 434 -20.52 10.29 -19.98
N ILE A 435 -21.31 9.41 -19.34
CA ILE A 435 -22.79 9.45 -19.33
C ILE A 435 -23.33 9.62 -17.92
N GLY A 436 -22.97 8.71 -17.03
CA GLY A 436 -23.33 8.76 -15.60
C GLY A 436 -22.49 9.76 -14.82
N SER A 437 -22.75 9.87 -13.53
CA SER A 437 -21.98 10.69 -12.59
C SER A 437 -21.23 9.83 -11.59
N ARG A 438 -20.09 10.32 -11.09
CA ARG A 438 -19.40 9.66 -10.00
C ARG A 438 -20.26 9.74 -8.74
N MET A 439 -20.26 8.65 -7.94
CA MET A 439 -20.99 8.59 -6.67
C MET A 439 -20.58 9.75 -5.76
N ASP A 440 -21.57 10.45 -5.22
CA ASP A 440 -21.32 11.56 -4.29
C ASP A 440 -20.67 11.02 -3.02
N LEU A 441 -19.58 11.66 -2.60
CA LEU A 441 -18.80 11.29 -1.43
C LEU A 441 -19.66 11.27 -0.15
N LYS A 442 -20.68 12.13 -0.05
CA LYS A 442 -21.60 12.14 1.07
C LYS A 442 -22.37 10.81 1.22
N TYR A 443 -22.83 10.22 0.09
CA TYR A 443 -23.52 8.93 0.09
C TYR A 443 -22.56 7.78 0.40
N THR A 444 -21.35 7.82 -0.16
CA THR A 444 -20.31 6.83 0.16
C THR A 444 -19.98 6.83 1.65
N ARG A 445 -19.80 8.02 2.24
CA ARG A 445 -19.57 8.15 3.70
C ARG A 445 -20.76 7.67 4.52
N ALA A 446 -21.99 8.01 4.12
CA ALA A 446 -23.21 7.55 4.81
C ALA A 446 -23.31 6.01 4.79
N MET A 447 -23.05 5.36 3.65
CA MET A 447 -23.06 3.90 3.53
C MET A 447 -22.00 3.24 4.41
N ILE A 448 -20.77 3.77 4.42
CA ILE A 448 -19.70 3.25 5.27
C ILE A 448 -20.03 3.45 6.73
N THR A 449 -20.50 4.63 7.14
CA THR A 449 -20.93 4.89 8.52
C THR A 449 -22.06 3.95 8.95
N ALA A 450 -23.04 3.70 8.08
CA ALA A 450 -24.12 2.75 8.36
C ALA A 450 -23.61 1.31 8.54
N ALA A 451 -22.65 0.88 7.71
CA ALA A 451 -22.00 -0.43 7.83
C ALA A 451 -21.21 -0.56 9.14
N LEU A 452 -20.42 0.47 9.49
CA LEU A 452 -19.58 0.48 10.69
C LEU A 452 -20.41 0.51 11.98
N ASN A 453 -21.54 1.19 11.97
CA ASN A 453 -22.41 1.33 13.14
C ASN A 453 -23.48 0.22 13.25
N GLY A 454 -23.43 -0.81 12.40
CA GLY A 454 -24.39 -1.92 12.40
C GLY A 454 -25.80 -1.55 11.91
N CYS A 455 -26.00 -0.33 11.35
CA CYS A 455 -27.30 0.10 10.84
C CYS A 455 -27.82 -0.69 9.64
N LEU A 456 -26.94 -1.53 9.04
CA LEU A 456 -27.28 -2.40 7.92
C LEU A 456 -27.56 -3.85 8.35
N ASP A 457 -27.53 -4.18 9.65
CA ASP A 457 -27.66 -5.55 10.12
C ASP A 457 -29.09 -6.10 9.94
N ASP A 458 -30.07 -5.29 10.32
CA ASP A 458 -31.50 -5.67 10.38
C ASP A 458 -32.34 -5.10 9.23
N VAL A 459 -31.72 -4.52 8.19
CA VAL A 459 -32.44 -4.03 7.02
C VAL A 459 -32.75 -5.20 6.05
N PRO A 460 -33.85 -5.10 5.28
CA PRO A 460 -34.10 -6.09 4.24
C PRO A 460 -33.07 -5.99 3.12
N TYR A 461 -32.62 -7.15 2.64
CA TYR A 461 -31.69 -7.26 1.53
C TYR A 461 -32.39 -7.81 0.29
N ARG A 462 -31.93 -7.39 -0.89
CA ARG A 462 -32.28 -7.97 -2.19
C ARG A 462 -31.04 -8.63 -2.76
N HIS A 463 -31.13 -9.91 -3.10
CA HIS A 463 -30.06 -10.60 -3.79
C HIS A 463 -29.97 -10.14 -5.25
N ASP A 464 -28.80 -9.75 -5.71
CA ASP A 464 -28.50 -9.45 -7.11
C ASP A 464 -27.97 -10.70 -7.80
N LEU A 465 -28.77 -11.25 -8.71
CA LEU A 465 -28.45 -12.51 -9.40
C LEU A 465 -27.28 -12.40 -10.37
N ARG A 466 -26.96 -11.19 -10.87
CA ARG A 466 -25.87 -10.96 -11.82
C ARG A 466 -24.52 -10.87 -11.12
N PHE A 467 -24.43 -10.06 -10.09
CA PHE A 467 -23.18 -9.88 -9.34
C PHE A 467 -23.05 -10.81 -8.14
N ASN A 468 -24.09 -11.60 -7.85
CA ASN A 468 -24.15 -12.60 -6.78
C ASN A 468 -23.85 -11.99 -5.39
N VAL A 469 -24.46 -10.85 -5.09
CA VAL A 469 -24.27 -10.08 -3.86
C VAL A 469 -25.60 -9.62 -3.27
N ASP A 470 -25.63 -9.35 -1.96
CA ASP A 470 -26.81 -8.86 -1.26
C ASP A 470 -26.80 -7.33 -1.14
N ILE A 471 -27.81 -6.68 -1.70
CA ILE A 471 -27.96 -5.21 -1.70
C ILE A 471 -28.96 -4.80 -0.62
N PRO A 472 -28.60 -3.91 0.34
CA PRO A 472 -29.57 -3.40 1.30
C PRO A 472 -30.63 -2.55 0.59
N GLN A 473 -31.90 -2.73 0.96
CA GLN A 473 -33.00 -1.98 0.33
C GLN A 473 -33.15 -0.57 0.92
N THR A 474 -32.59 -0.34 2.10
CA THR A 474 -32.53 0.95 2.76
C THR A 474 -31.15 1.19 3.39
N CYS A 475 -30.71 2.45 3.42
CA CYS A 475 -29.49 2.87 4.10
C CYS A 475 -29.69 4.29 4.64
N PRO A 476 -29.42 4.55 5.93
CA PRO A 476 -29.56 5.90 6.51
C PRO A 476 -28.76 6.94 5.72
N GLY A 477 -29.38 8.07 5.40
CA GLY A 477 -28.73 9.17 4.66
C GLY A 477 -28.52 8.93 3.16
N VAL A 478 -29.01 7.81 2.61
CA VAL A 478 -28.91 7.46 1.18
C VAL A 478 -30.29 7.28 0.58
N PRO A 479 -30.63 7.96 -0.54
CA PRO A 479 -31.90 7.71 -1.24
C PRO A 479 -31.98 6.25 -1.73
N ASN A 480 -33.10 5.56 -1.47
CA ASN A 480 -33.28 4.16 -1.82
C ASN A 480 -33.11 3.88 -3.32
N GLN A 481 -33.43 4.86 -4.19
CA GLN A 481 -33.23 4.73 -5.64
C GLN A 481 -31.76 4.53 -5.99
N ILE A 482 -30.82 5.13 -5.28
CA ILE A 482 -29.37 5.00 -5.52
C ILE A 482 -28.91 3.57 -5.20
N LEU A 483 -29.52 2.92 -4.19
CA LEU A 483 -29.17 1.54 -3.81
C LEU A 483 -29.52 0.50 -4.89
N ASN A 484 -30.34 0.88 -5.87
CA ASN A 484 -30.65 0.03 -7.04
C ASN A 484 -30.02 0.60 -8.30
N PRO A 485 -28.81 0.16 -8.71
CA PRO A 485 -28.11 0.74 -9.85
C PRO A 485 -28.93 0.67 -11.16
N ARG A 486 -29.69 -0.40 -11.37
CA ARG A 486 -30.57 -0.50 -12.55
C ARG A 486 -31.65 0.60 -12.56
N ALA A 487 -32.13 1.03 -11.40
CA ALA A 487 -33.13 2.09 -11.30
C ALA A 487 -32.58 3.48 -11.65
N THR A 488 -31.27 3.71 -11.47
CA THR A 488 -30.61 4.99 -11.77
C THR A 488 -30.37 5.24 -13.26
N TRP A 489 -30.37 4.19 -14.10
CA TRP A 489 -30.18 4.33 -15.56
C TRP A 489 -31.47 4.74 -16.24
N ASP A 490 -31.41 5.62 -17.24
CA ASP A 490 -32.56 5.97 -18.07
C ASP A 490 -33.01 4.75 -18.89
N ASN A 491 -32.09 4.07 -19.55
CA ASN A 491 -32.36 2.88 -20.34
C ASN A 491 -31.96 1.59 -19.57
N LYS A 492 -32.97 0.87 -19.07
CA LYS A 492 -32.78 -0.37 -18.31
C LYS A 492 -32.15 -1.50 -19.13
N LYS A 493 -32.41 -1.56 -20.46
CA LYS A 493 -31.79 -2.57 -21.36
C LYS A 493 -30.29 -2.29 -21.52
N SER A 494 -29.90 -1.02 -21.61
CA SER A 494 -28.49 -0.64 -21.68
C SER A 494 -27.75 -1.02 -20.39
N TYR A 495 -28.39 -0.84 -19.21
CA TYR A 495 -27.86 -1.36 -17.95
C TYR A 495 -27.64 -2.87 -17.99
N ASP A 496 -28.66 -3.65 -18.42
CA ASP A 496 -28.59 -5.12 -18.41
C ASP A 496 -27.47 -5.63 -19.33
N ILE A 497 -27.26 -4.99 -20.50
CA ILE A 497 -26.14 -5.30 -21.41
C ILE A 497 -24.80 -4.99 -20.76
N MET A 498 -24.66 -3.82 -20.13
CA MET A 498 -23.41 -3.41 -19.50
C MET A 498 -23.10 -4.27 -18.27
N ALA A 499 -24.09 -4.58 -17.44
CA ALA A 499 -23.93 -5.47 -16.29
C ALA A 499 -23.47 -6.87 -16.72
N LYS A 500 -24.02 -7.41 -17.84
CA LYS A 500 -23.56 -8.67 -18.42
C LYS A 500 -22.10 -8.59 -18.88
N LYS A 501 -21.71 -7.49 -19.53
CA LYS A 501 -20.31 -7.26 -19.94
C LYS A 501 -19.36 -7.27 -18.76
N VAL A 502 -19.68 -6.54 -17.68
CA VAL A 502 -18.84 -6.47 -16.50
C VAL A 502 -18.76 -7.83 -15.79
N ALA A 503 -19.88 -8.53 -15.64
CA ALA A 503 -19.88 -9.89 -15.08
C ALA A 503 -18.99 -10.86 -15.89
N ALA A 504 -19.02 -10.76 -17.23
CA ALA A 504 -18.14 -11.54 -18.09
C ALA A 504 -16.65 -11.20 -17.88
N MET A 505 -16.32 -9.92 -17.65
CA MET A 505 -14.94 -9.52 -17.33
C MET A 505 -14.42 -10.16 -16.03
N PHE A 506 -15.26 -10.20 -14.99
CA PHE A 506 -14.94 -10.90 -13.74
C PHE A 506 -14.71 -12.40 -13.97
N TYR A 507 -15.64 -13.03 -14.66
CA TYR A 507 -15.59 -14.47 -14.95
C TYR A 507 -14.32 -14.85 -15.73
N GLU A 508 -14.01 -14.14 -16.81
CA GLU A 508 -12.83 -14.40 -17.64
C GLU A 508 -11.51 -14.13 -16.88
N ASN A 509 -11.46 -13.04 -16.08
CA ASN A 509 -10.30 -12.77 -15.26
C ASN A 509 -10.07 -13.90 -14.25
N PHE A 510 -11.13 -14.32 -13.53
CA PHE A 510 -11.02 -15.35 -12.51
C PHE A 510 -10.61 -16.70 -13.10
N LYS A 511 -11.29 -17.13 -14.17
CA LYS A 511 -10.99 -18.37 -14.86
C LYS A 511 -9.57 -18.45 -15.41
N THR A 512 -9.04 -17.32 -15.89
CA THR A 512 -7.70 -17.26 -16.48
C THR A 512 -6.59 -17.22 -15.41
N LYS A 513 -6.80 -16.44 -14.34
CA LYS A 513 -5.76 -16.21 -13.34
C LYS A 513 -5.79 -17.22 -12.18
N TYR A 514 -6.95 -17.80 -11.87
CA TYR A 514 -7.14 -18.61 -10.66
C TYR A 514 -7.90 -19.91 -10.93
N PRO A 515 -7.43 -20.74 -11.89
CA PRO A 515 -8.14 -21.96 -12.30
C PRO A 515 -8.22 -23.02 -11.19
N ASP A 516 -7.30 -22.98 -10.24
CA ASP A 516 -7.16 -23.97 -9.16
C ASP A 516 -7.83 -23.54 -7.84
N MET A 517 -8.57 -22.40 -7.85
CA MET A 517 -9.31 -21.97 -6.66
C MET A 517 -10.47 -22.93 -6.32
N PRO A 518 -10.82 -23.10 -5.03
CA PRO A 518 -11.97 -23.89 -4.60
C PRO A 518 -13.27 -23.50 -5.31
N GLU A 519 -14.07 -24.50 -5.67
CA GLU A 519 -15.30 -24.34 -6.47
C GLU A 519 -16.30 -23.37 -5.79
N GLU A 520 -16.42 -23.43 -4.46
CA GLU A 520 -17.28 -22.53 -3.69
C GLU A 520 -16.91 -21.05 -3.85
N ILE A 521 -15.62 -20.75 -4.05
CA ILE A 521 -15.15 -19.37 -4.30
C ILE A 521 -15.46 -18.97 -5.74
N ILE A 522 -15.23 -19.87 -6.70
CA ILE A 522 -15.54 -19.64 -8.12
C ILE A 522 -17.03 -19.33 -8.30
N GLU A 523 -17.90 -20.13 -7.67
CA GLU A 523 -19.36 -20.01 -7.77
C GLU A 523 -19.92 -18.77 -7.05
N ALA A 524 -19.16 -18.18 -6.10
CA ALA A 524 -19.54 -16.97 -5.40
C ALA A 524 -19.33 -15.69 -6.25
N GLY A 525 -18.70 -15.81 -7.40
CA GLY A 525 -18.46 -14.67 -8.30
C GLY A 525 -19.69 -14.26 -9.13
N PRO A 526 -19.56 -13.16 -9.92
CA PRO A 526 -20.57 -12.70 -10.85
C PRO A 526 -20.93 -13.77 -11.91
N ARG A 527 -22.22 -13.85 -12.26
CA ARG A 527 -22.77 -14.82 -13.21
C ARG A 527 -22.95 -14.22 -14.61
N VAL A 528 -22.53 -14.95 -15.65
CA VAL A 528 -22.56 -14.51 -17.07
C VAL A 528 -23.89 -14.86 -17.75
#